data_3cc3b6f929d5e551e7291afcf378fabe
#
_entry.id   3cc3b6f929d5e551e7291afcf378fabe
#
_cell.length_a   1.000
_cell.length_b   1.000
_cell.length_c   1.000
_cell.angle_alpha   90.00
_cell.angle_beta   90.00
_cell.angle_gamma   90.00
#
_symmetry.space_group_name_H-M   'P 1'
#
loop_
_entity.id
_entity.type
_entity.pdbx_description
1 polymer ?
#
loop_
_entity_poly.entity_id
_entity_poly.type
_entity_poly.pdbx_seq_one_letter_code
_entity_poly.pdbx_strand_id
1 'polypeptide(L)'
;MKRTVKKNKSKIGIWTKIKNVLNNSPWHSAFTYPIVYMVVTLLICVGFFSIELENLGLFFVLLFYLTPLWVLFGLIVSKRRLPYLLSLIIGLVIPITIGMVAYNGFTNVAKKNAIKTMHAQAVKYISVEIQKCKTGESKFMSNSQDCPATAVKAVTGVVNKMSGFNPYDTSKKAFREFNNNKDDKDVGFVSLSVSGSSVVIRSCISKPCYDEMNRLQDSIEIK
;
A
#
# COMPACT_ATOMS: atom_id res chain seq x y z
N MET A 1 40.45 -69.95 -18.58
CA MET A 1 39.36 -69.45 -17.73
C MET A 1 39.47 -67.92 -17.60
N LYS A 2 38.69 -67.15 -18.42
CA LYS A 2 38.67 -65.67 -18.34
C LYS A 2 37.55 -65.26 -17.41
N ARG A 3 37.88 -64.70 -16.24
CA ARG A 3 36.89 -64.10 -15.32
C ARG A 3 36.47 -62.72 -15.86
N THR A 4 35.29 -62.60 -16.34
CA THR A 4 34.65 -61.32 -16.66
C THR A 4 34.27 -60.61 -15.35
N VAL A 5 34.99 -59.55 -15.03
CA VAL A 5 34.65 -58.66 -13.90
C VAL A 5 33.46 -57.81 -14.34
N LYS A 6 32.26 -58.14 -13.84
CA LYS A 6 31.07 -57.31 -13.99
C LYS A 6 31.28 -56.02 -13.19
N LYS A 7 31.49 -54.90 -13.92
CA LYS A 7 31.54 -53.56 -13.37
C LYS A 7 30.16 -53.20 -12.83
N ASN A 8 30.02 -53.30 -11.52
CA ASN A 8 28.82 -52.90 -10.79
C ASN A 8 28.66 -51.36 -10.96
N LYS A 9 27.79 -50.88 -11.85
CA LYS A 9 27.39 -49.48 -11.93
C LYS A 9 26.63 -49.16 -10.67
N SER A 10 27.36 -48.69 -9.64
CA SER A 10 26.73 -48.15 -8.43
C SER A 10 25.78 -47.07 -8.85
N LYS A 11 24.48 -47.20 -8.51
CA LYS A 11 23.48 -46.13 -8.59
C LYS A 11 23.97 -45.00 -7.72
N ILE A 12 24.63 -44.01 -8.33
CA ILE A 12 25.00 -42.78 -7.67
C ILE A 12 23.68 -42.15 -7.20
N GLY A 13 23.42 -42.17 -5.90
CA GLY A 13 22.18 -41.67 -5.33
C GLY A 13 21.99 -40.20 -5.68
N ILE A 14 20.75 -39.77 -5.79
CA ILE A 14 20.36 -38.36 -6.09
C ILE A 14 21.12 -37.39 -5.20
N TRP A 15 21.28 -37.71 -3.92
CA TRP A 15 22.03 -36.92 -2.95
C TRP A 15 23.50 -36.70 -3.31
N THR A 16 24.17 -37.70 -3.86
CA THR A 16 25.56 -37.58 -4.31
C THR A 16 25.67 -36.66 -5.52
N LYS A 17 24.68 -36.70 -6.43
CA LYS A 17 24.62 -35.79 -7.57
C LYS A 17 24.40 -34.34 -7.14
N ILE A 18 23.44 -34.10 -6.25
CA ILE A 18 23.18 -32.75 -5.69
C ILE A 18 24.42 -32.21 -4.99
N LYS A 19 25.04 -33.00 -4.13
CA LYS A 19 26.26 -32.59 -3.39
C LYS A 19 27.43 -32.28 -4.33
N ASN A 20 27.56 -32.99 -5.45
CA ASN A 20 28.60 -32.74 -6.44
C ASN A 20 28.34 -31.41 -7.18
N VAL A 21 27.07 -31.11 -7.57
CA VAL A 21 26.71 -29.84 -8.19
C VAL A 21 27.00 -28.67 -7.27
N LEU A 22 26.58 -28.74 -6.02
CA LEU A 22 26.78 -27.68 -5.02
C LEU A 22 28.25 -27.39 -4.74
N ASN A 23 29.12 -28.42 -4.79
CA ASN A 23 30.54 -28.27 -4.51
C ASN A 23 31.38 -27.90 -5.74
N ASN A 24 31.02 -28.38 -6.94
CA ASN A 24 31.80 -28.12 -8.16
C ASN A 24 31.54 -26.73 -8.74
N SER A 25 30.32 -26.20 -8.61
CA SER A 25 29.94 -24.87 -9.09
C SER A 25 29.15 -24.09 -8.03
N PRO A 26 29.79 -23.73 -6.90
CA PRO A 26 29.06 -23.12 -5.79
C PRO A 26 28.48 -21.74 -6.11
N TRP A 27 29.15 -20.96 -6.96
CA TRP A 27 28.64 -19.68 -7.43
C TRP A 27 27.41 -19.83 -8.32
N HIS A 28 27.45 -20.78 -9.27
CA HIS A 28 26.29 -21.09 -10.11
C HIS A 28 25.09 -21.57 -9.29
N SER A 29 25.32 -22.47 -8.33
CA SER A 29 24.24 -22.99 -7.49
C SER A 29 23.67 -21.92 -6.54
N ALA A 30 24.50 -21.00 -6.04
CA ALA A 30 24.07 -19.97 -5.12
C ALA A 30 23.28 -18.81 -5.77
N PHE A 31 23.59 -18.48 -7.02
CA PHE A 31 22.99 -17.34 -7.70
C PHE A 31 22.11 -17.74 -8.90
N THR A 32 22.58 -18.63 -9.79
CA THR A 32 21.86 -18.96 -11.01
C THR A 32 20.59 -19.76 -10.74
N TYR A 33 20.63 -20.77 -9.89
CA TYR A 33 19.44 -21.59 -9.59
C TYR A 33 18.31 -20.80 -8.91
N PRO A 34 18.55 -19.98 -7.89
CA PRO A 34 17.50 -19.14 -7.32
C PRO A 34 16.90 -18.16 -8.35
N ILE A 35 17.74 -17.52 -9.19
CA ILE A 35 17.27 -16.60 -10.22
C ILE A 35 16.42 -17.31 -11.26
N VAL A 36 16.89 -18.44 -11.79
CA VAL A 36 16.14 -19.24 -12.77
C VAL A 36 14.82 -19.72 -12.14
N TYR A 37 14.83 -20.17 -10.91
CA TYR A 37 13.62 -20.59 -10.20
C TYR A 37 12.61 -19.43 -10.10
N MET A 38 13.07 -18.24 -9.70
CA MET A 38 12.21 -17.05 -9.60
C MET A 38 11.60 -16.67 -10.96
N VAL A 39 12.41 -16.67 -12.04
CA VAL A 39 11.95 -16.34 -13.39
C VAL A 39 10.95 -17.37 -13.91
N VAL A 40 11.24 -18.66 -13.76
CA VAL A 40 10.36 -19.75 -14.20
C VAL A 40 9.03 -19.71 -13.43
N THR A 41 9.08 -19.50 -12.12
CA THR A 41 7.86 -19.41 -11.30
C THR A 41 7.04 -18.17 -11.67
N LEU A 42 7.68 -17.04 -11.95
CA LEU A 42 7.00 -15.83 -12.43
C LEU A 42 6.32 -16.08 -13.78
N LEU A 43 7.01 -16.70 -14.73
CA LEU A 43 6.46 -17.03 -16.06
C LEU A 43 5.28 -18.01 -15.98
N ILE A 44 5.36 -19.02 -15.10
CA ILE A 44 4.27 -19.96 -14.85
C ILE A 44 3.06 -19.21 -14.30
N CYS A 45 3.25 -18.31 -13.34
CA CYS A 45 2.15 -17.56 -12.74
C CYS A 45 1.53 -16.56 -13.72
N VAL A 46 2.33 -15.86 -14.51
CA VAL A 46 1.80 -14.95 -15.56
C VAL A 46 1.12 -15.73 -16.69
N GLY A 47 1.61 -16.93 -17.04
CA GLY A 47 1.06 -17.73 -18.13
C GLY A 47 -0.19 -18.55 -17.80
N PHE A 48 -0.32 -19.04 -16.56
CA PHE A 48 -1.44 -19.90 -16.14
C PHE A 48 -2.56 -19.19 -15.42
N PHE A 49 -2.29 -18.02 -14.85
CA PHE A 49 -3.31 -17.24 -14.18
C PHE A 49 -3.39 -15.88 -14.86
N SER A 50 -4.54 -15.55 -15.41
CA SER A 50 -5.01 -14.17 -15.54
C SER A 50 -5.25 -13.68 -14.10
N ILE A 51 -4.14 -13.42 -13.41
CA ILE A 51 -4.13 -13.24 -11.96
C ILE A 51 -4.79 -11.90 -11.65
N GLU A 52 -5.93 -11.92 -11.02
CA GLU A 52 -6.42 -10.79 -10.24
C GLU A 52 -5.32 -10.38 -9.24
N LEU A 53 -5.05 -9.09 -9.16
CA LEU A 53 -3.92 -8.49 -8.40
C LEU A 53 -3.80 -8.98 -6.94
N GLU A 54 -4.91 -9.44 -6.34
CA GLU A 54 -4.96 -9.94 -4.96
C GLU A 54 -4.13 -11.23 -4.75
N ASN A 55 -4.07 -12.10 -5.74
CA ASN A 55 -3.31 -13.36 -5.67
C ASN A 55 -1.80 -13.17 -5.91
N LEU A 56 -1.41 -12.05 -6.53
CA LEU A 56 -0.01 -11.71 -6.77
C LEU A 56 0.78 -11.56 -5.46
N GLY A 57 0.14 -11.04 -4.41
CA GLY A 57 0.73 -10.88 -3.09
C GLY A 57 1.12 -12.21 -2.45
N LEU A 58 0.26 -13.20 -2.49
CA LEU A 58 0.51 -14.54 -1.94
C LEU A 58 1.66 -15.24 -2.66
N PHE A 59 1.76 -15.05 -3.97
CA PHE A 59 2.83 -15.59 -4.80
C PHE A 59 4.20 -15.00 -4.46
N PHE A 60 4.31 -13.67 -4.29
CA PHE A 60 5.55 -13.04 -3.85
C PHE A 60 5.96 -13.49 -2.45
N VAL A 61 5.01 -13.72 -1.55
CA VAL A 61 5.28 -14.28 -0.21
C VAL A 61 5.89 -15.67 -0.32
N LEU A 62 5.31 -16.57 -1.14
CA LEU A 62 5.85 -17.92 -1.35
C LEU A 62 7.25 -17.91 -1.94
N LEU A 63 7.50 -17.08 -2.97
CA LEU A 63 8.84 -16.93 -3.55
C LEU A 63 9.85 -16.40 -2.55
N PHE A 64 9.44 -15.44 -1.71
CA PHE A 64 10.29 -14.85 -0.69
C PHE A 64 10.76 -15.88 0.35
N TYR A 65 9.89 -16.84 0.71
CA TYR A 65 10.23 -17.89 1.69
C TYR A 65 10.99 -19.07 1.07
N LEU A 66 10.77 -19.42 -0.19
CA LEU A 66 11.39 -20.59 -0.81
C LEU A 66 12.84 -20.35 -1.24
N THR A 67 13.17 -19.15 -1.72
CA THR A 67 14.55 -18.81 -2.14
C THR A 67 15.56 -18.85 -0.98
N PRO A 68 15.34 -18.27 0.19
CA PRO A 68 16.25 -18.38 1.31
C PRO A 68 16.38 -19.82 1.82
N LEU A 69 15.35 -20.66 1.73
CA LEU A 69 15.45 -22.07 2.10
C LEU A 69 16.45 -22.83 1.23
N TRP A 70 16.48 -22.59 -0.08
CA TRP A 70 17.47 -23.16 -0.97
C TRP A 70 18.89 -22.72 -0.62
N VAL A 71 19.08 -21.43 -0.36
CA VAL A 71 20.38 -20.87 0.01
C VAL A 71 20.85 -21.41 1.36
N LEU A 72 19.95 -21.51 2.35
CA LEU A 72 20.24 -22.12 3.65
C LEU A 72 20.65 -23.60 3.51
N PHE A 73 19.94 -24.35 2.65
CA PHE A 73 20.32 -25.72 2.33
C PHE A 73 21.73 -25.80 1.73
N GLY A 74 22.06 -24.89 0.80
CA GLY A 74 23.41 -24.77 0.24
C GLY A 74 24.47 -24.46 1.28
N LEU A 75 24.19 -23.59 2.27
CA LEU A 75 25.10 -23.27 3.38
C LEU A 75 25.40 -24.48 4.27
N ILE A 76 24.42 -25.35 4.47
CA ILE A 76 24.57 -26.56 5.32
C ILE A 76 25.34 -27.64 4.58
N VAL A 77 25.05 -27.89 3.29
CA VAL A 77 25.54 -29.04 2.54
C VAL A 77 26.86 -28.75 1.81
N SER A 78 27.09 -27.50 1.38
CA SER A 78 28.29 -27.14 0.59
C SER A 78 29.51 -26.93 1.49
N LYS A 79 30.66 -27.42 1.04
CA LYS A 79 31.97 -27.12 1.65
C LYS A 79 32.39 -25.65 1.50
N ARG A 80 31.95 -24.99 0.41
CA ARG A 80 32.26 -23.58 0.12
C ARG A 80 31.03 -22.70 0.50
N ARG A 81 31.04 -22.16 1.70
CA ARG A 81 29.90 -21.42 2.28
C ARG A 81 29.78 -19.98 1.79
N LEU A 82 30.90 -19.35 1.40
CA LEU A 82 30.95 -17.92 1.07
C LEU A 82 29.93 -17.48 -0.01
N PRO A 83 29.81 -18.13 -1.18
CA PRO A 83 28.87 -17.72 -2.22
C PRO A 83 27.41 -17.80 -1.75
N TYR A 84 27.06 -18.81 -0.94
CA TYR A 84 25.70 -18.95 -0.42
C TYR A 84 25.39 -17.89 0.63
N LEU A 85 26.36 -17.51 1.47
CA LEU A 85 26.22 -16.44 2.45
C LEU A 85 26.03 -15.09 1.77
N LEU A 86 26.80 -14.80 0.72
CA LEU A 86 26.63 -13.59 -0.09
C LEU A 86 25.26 -13.56 -0.80
N SER A 87 24.84 -14.67 -1.37
CA SER A 87 23.51 -14.80 -2.00
C SER A 87 22.38 -14.58 -1.00
N LEU A 88 22.51 -15.07 0.23
CA LEU A 88 21.53 -14.85 1.30
C LEU A 88 21.44 -13.37 1.66
N ILE A 89 22.56 -12.70 1.85
CA ILE A 89 22.60 -11.26 2.18
C ILE A 89 21.94 -10.45 1.07
N ILE A 90 22.34 -10.66 -0.19
CA ILE A 90 21.79 -9.94 -1.35
C ILE A 90 20.29 -10.24 -1.49
N GLY A 91 19.89 -11.51 -1.36
CA GLY A 91 18.51 -11.95 -1.47
C GLY A 91 17.59 -11.44 -0.36
N LEU A 92 18.13 -11.04 0.80
CA LEU A 92 17.36 -10.38 1.86
C LEU A 92 17.34 -8.86 1.72
N VAL A 93 18.49 -8.25 1.43
CA VAL A 93 18.60 -6.77 1.38
C VAL A 93 17.78 -6.18 0.24
N ILE A 94 17.85 -6.77 -0.96
CA ILE A 94 17.15 -6.22 -2.13
C ILE A 94 15.61 -6.20 -1.94
N PRO A 95 14.92 -7.30 -1.58
CA PRO A 95 13.48 -7.26 -1.37
C PRO A 95 13.04 -6.36 -0.23
N ILE A 96 13.82 -6.28 0.85
CA ILE A 96 13.51 -5.38 1.98
C ILE A 96 13.55 -3.92 1.52
N THR A 97 14.58 -3.52 0.78
CA THR A 97 14.70 -2.14 0.28
C THR A 97 13.60 -1.79 -0.71
N ILE A 98 13.31 -2.68 -1.66
CA ILE A 98 12.20 -2.49 -2.62
C ILE A 98 10.86 -2.43 -1.87
N GLY A 99 10.65 -3.32 -0.91
CA GLY A 99 9.44 -3.36 -0.09
C GLY A 99 9.23 -2.07 0.71
N MET A 100 10.28 -1.50 1.30
CA MET A 100 10.20 -0.22 2.02
C MET A 100 9.83 0.94 1.09
N VAL A 101 10.44 1.02 -0.09
CA VAL A 101 10.14 2.08 -1.07
C VAL A 101 8.72 1.96 -1.59
N ALA A 102 8.29 0.75 -1.95
CA ALA A 102 6.93 0.48 -2.39
C ALA A 102 5.90 0.80 -1.30
N TYR A 103 6.13 0.36 -0.06
CA TYR A 103 5.25 0.63 1.08
C TYR A 103 5.05 2.13 1.32
N ASN A 104 6.14 2.91 1.30
CA ASN A 104 6.06 4.37 1.44
C ASN A 104 5.28 5.02 0.28
N GLY A 105 5.46 4.54 -0.94
CA GLY A 105 4.68 4.98 -2.10
C GLY A 105 3.20 4.71 -1.94
N PHE A 106 2.83 3.47 -1.62
CA PHE A 106 1.43 3.07 -1.41
C PHE A 106 0.76 3.84 -0.27
N THR A 107 1.43 3.99 0.88
CA THR A 107 0.85 4.72 2.02
C THR A 107 0.60 6.19 1.69
N ASN A 108 1.49 6.84 0.95
CA ASN A 108 1.30 8.23 0.53
C ASN A 108 0.12 8.39 -0.44
N VAL A 109 -0.01 7.49 -1.41
CA VAL A 109 -1.16 7.49 -2.35
C VAL A 109 -2.46 7.20 -1.60
N ALA A 110 -2.47 6.23 -0.69
CA ALA A 110 -3.63 5.91 0.13
C ALA A 110 -4.07 7.10 1.00
N LYS A 111 -3.12 7.80 1.64
CA LYS A 111 -3.41 9.01 2.43
C LYS A 111 -4.03 10.12 1.56
N LYS A 112 -3.45 10.39 0.39
CA LYS A 112 -4.01 11.37 -0.56
C LYS A 112 -5.43 11.01 -0.98
N ASN A 113 -5.68 9.75 -1.32
CA ASN A 113 -7.00 9.29 -1.73
C ASN A 113 -8.02 9.35 -0.58
N ALA A 114 -7.61 9.01 0.63
CA ALA A 114 -8.46 9.13 1.81
C ALA A 114 -8.94 10.58 2.02
N ILE A 115 -8.05 11.57 1.87
CA ILE A 115 -8.44 12.99 2.01
C ILE A 115 -9.37 13.43 0.88
N LYS A 116 -9.08 13.02 -0.38
CA LYS A 116 -9.99 13.30 -1.51
C LYS A 116 -11.38 12.73 -1.26
N THR A 117 -11.45 11.52 -0.76
CA THR A 117 -12.73 10.87 -0.41
C THR A 117 -13.46 11.61 0.70
N MET A 118 -12.76 11.96 1.79
CA MET A 118 -13.36 12.74 2.89
C MET A 118 -13.84 14.12 2.44
N HIS A 119 -13.07 14.80 1.58
CA HIS A 119 -13.48 16.08 1.00
C HIS A 119 -14.77 15.94 0.19
N ALA A 120 -14.81 14.98 -0.75
CA ALA A 120 -16.01 14.71 -1.56
C ALA A 120 -17.22 14.28 -0.71
N GLN A 121 -16.99 13.51 0.34
CA GLN A 121 -18.05 13.14 1.29
C GLN A 121 -18.59 14.35 2.03
N ALA A 122 -17.75 15.30 2.46
CA ALA A 122 -18.21 16.54 3.08
C ALA A 122 -19.07 17.38 2.13
N VAL A 123 -18.62 17.57 0.89
CA VAL A 123 -19.37 18.28 -0.16
C VAL A 123 -20.73 17.62 -0.37
N LYS A 124 -20.75 16.30 -0.58
CA LYS A 124 -21.99 15.55 -0.79
C LYS A 124 -22.92 15.62 0.42
N TYR A 125 -22.38 15.44 1.62
CA TYR A 125 -23.16 15.46 2.85
C TYR A 125 -23.85 16.82 3.05
N ILE A 126 -23.10 17.93 2.92
CA ILE A 126 -23.68 19.28 3.02
C ILE A 126 -24.78 19.49 1.98
N SER A 127 -24.52 19.14 0.74
CA SER A 127 -25.49 19.33 -0.37
C SER A 127 -26.79 18.56 -0.14
N VAL A 128 -26.70 17.31 0.29
CA VAL A 128 -27.86 16.47 0.60
C VAL A 128 -28.63 17.01 1.81
N GLU A 129 -27.93 17.39 2.86
CA GLU A 129 -28.56 17.88 4.08
C GLU A 129 -29.27 19.25 3.90
N ILE A 130 -28.66 20.15 3.08
CA ILE A 130 -29.33 21.41 2.72
C ILE A 130 -30.62 21.16 1.92
N GLN A 131 -30.58 20.15 1.03
CA GLN A 131 -31.76 19.81 0.21
C GLN A 131 -32.94 19.38 1.07
N LYS A 132 -32.75 18.76 2.23
CA LYS A 132 -33.83 18.41 3.15
C LYS A 132 -34.66 19.62 3.57
N CYS A 133 -34.00 20.74 3.93
CA CYS A 133 -34.71 21.97 4.27
C CYS A 133 -35.50 22.51 3.08
N LYS A 134 -34.98 22.38 1.84
CA LYS A 134 -35.67 22.84 0.63
C LYS A 134 -36.90 21.97 0.28
N THR A 135 -36.88 20.70 0.68
CA THR A 135 -38.04 19.78 0.49
C THR A 135 -39.05 19.82 1.62
N GLY A 136 -38.89 20.73 2.61
CA GLY A 136 -39.86 20.96 3.67
C GLY A 136 -39.60 20.18 4.95
N GLU A 137 -38.46 19.50 5.10
CA GLU A 137 -38.11 18.91 6.37
C GLU A 137 -37.82 20.00 7.42
N SER A 138 -38.18 19.73 8.66
CA SER A 138 -37.98 20.69 9.77
C SER A 138 -36.53 20.70 10.28
N LYS A 139 -35.76 19.65 10.01
CA LYS A 139 -34.38 19.45 10.49
C LYS A 139 -33.45 18.94 9.41
N PHE A 140 -32.17 19.29 9.55
CA PHE A 140 -31.08 18.82 8.69
C PHE A 140 -29.83 18.47 9.53
N MET A 141 -28.73 18.15 8.91
CA MET A 141 -27.50 17.67 9.56
C MET A 141 -27.75 16.48 10.51
N SER A 142 -28.35 15.42 9.95
CA SER A 142 -28.78 14.25 10.73
C SER A 142 -29.63 14.61 11.94
N ASN A 143 -30.62 15.46 11.74
CA ASN A 143 -31.58 15.96 12.74
C ASN A 143 -30.95 16.79 13.89
N SER A 144 -29.74 17.30 13.74
CA SER A 144 -29.06 18.08 14.78
C SER A 144 -29.22 19.59 14.64
N GLN A 145 -29.75 20.06 13.50
CA GLN A 145 -29.93 21.46 13.19
C GLN A 145 -31.35 21.71 12.65
N ASP A 146 -31.96 22.82 13.05
CA ASP A 146 -33.29 23.20 12.57
C ASP A 146 -33.20 23.99 11.27
N CYS A 147 -34.13 23.76 10.35
CA CYS A 147 -34.31 24.59 9.16
C CYS A 147 -34.85 26.00 9.54
N PRO A 148 -34.49 27.06 8.80
CA PRO A 148 -33.77 27.04 7.55
C PRO A 148 -32.27 26.75 7.70
N ALA A 149 -31.69 26.16 6.63
CA ALA A 149 -30.28 25.92 6.54
C ALA A 149 -29.51 27.25 6.46
N THR A 150 -28.42 27.35 7.22
CA THR A 150 -27.46 28.47 7.14
C THR A 150 -26.04 27.92 7.03
N ALA A 151 -25.12 28.72 6.47
CA ALA A 151 -23.73 28.28 6.30
C ALA A 151 -23.08 27.93 7.65
N VAL A 152 -23.36 28.69 8.71
CA VAL A 152 -22.86 28.42 10.07
C VAL A 152 -23.36 27.09 10.61
N LYS A 153 -24.67 26.84 10.54
CA LYS A 153 -25.27 25.58 10.98
C LYS A 153 -24.72 24.39 10.20
N ALA A 154 -24.50 24.56 8.89
CA ALA A 154 -23.93 23.52 8.04
C ALA A 154 -22.49 23.17 8.44
N VAL A 155 -21.63 24.16 8.65
CA VAL A 155 -20.24 23.95 9.11
C VAL A 155 -20.21 23.24 10.46
N THR A 156 -20.96 23.75 11.45
CA THR A 156 -21.04 23.15 12.78
C THR A 156 -21.59 21.72 12.71
N GLY A 157 -22.59 21.49 11.89
CA GLY A 157 -23.19 20.16 11.69
C GLY A 157 -22.18 19.14 11.14
N VAL A 158 -21.39 19.52 10.12
CA VAL A 158 -20.34 18.65 9.56
C VAL A 158 -19.27 18.33 10.58
N VAL A 159 -18.72 19.35 11.25
CA VAL A 159 -17.63 19.16 12.23
C VAL A 159 -18.04 18.25 13.38
N ASN A 160 -19.30 18.31 13.79
CA ASN A 160 -19.83 17.50 14.89
C ASN A 160 -20.27 16.10 14.47
N LYS A 161 -20.76 15.93 13.24
CA LYS A 161 -21.38 14.67 12.78
C LYS A 161 -20.47 13.79 11.93
N MET A 162 -19.63 14.39 11.10
CA MET A 162 -18.71 13.60 10.30
C MET A 162 -17.56 13.06 11.16
N SER A 163 -17.39 11.77 11.13
CA SER A 163 -16.27 11.09 11.79
C SER A 163 -15.17 10.81 10.78
N GLY A 164 -13.94 10.90 11.22
CA GLY A 164 -12.75 10.59 10.43
C GLY A 164 -11.51 11.14 11.10
N PHE A 165 -10.42 10.42 10.98
CA PHE A 165 -9.12 10.86 11.46
C PHE A 165 -8.27 11.38 10.33
N ASN A 166 -7.39 12.33 10.63
CA ASN A 166 -6.42 12.81 9.66
C ASN A 166 -5.48 11.65 9.25
N PRO A 167 -5.38 11.29 7.97
CA PRO A 167 -4.53 10.18 7.51
C PRO A 167 -3.03 10.39 7.74
N TYR A 168 -2.59 11.65 7.97
CA TYR A 168 -1.21 11.98 8.30
C TYR A 168 -0.96 12.07 9.81
N ASP A 169 -2.01 12.24 10.61
CA ASP A 169 -1.94 12.31 12.08
C ASP A 169 -3.23 11.74 12.68
N THR A 170 -3.25 10.44 12.90
CA THR A 170 -4.43 9.71 13.37
C THR A 170 -4.88 10.07 14.80
N SER A 171 -4.11 10.89 15.53
CA SER A 171 -4.52 11.44 16.81
C SER A 171 -5.52 12.59 16.68
N LYS A 172 -5.67 13.16 15.47
CA LYS A 172 -6.50 14.33 15.19
C LYS A 172 -7.70 13.98 14.32
N LYS A 173 -8.85 14.62 14.61
CA LYS A 173 -10.01 14.54 13.70
C LYS A 173 -9.69 15.22 12.38
N ALA A 174 -10.20 14.64 11.27
CA ALA A 174 -9.97 15.19 9.94
C ALA A 174 -10.78 16.45 9.65
N PHE A 175 -12.01 16.54 10.17
CA PHE A 175 -12.93 17.64 9.93
C PHE A 175 -12.78 18.72 11.00
N ARG A 176 -12.61 19.97 10.55
CA ARG A 176 -12.46 21.13 11.45
C ARG A 176 -13.04 22.39 10.85
N GLU A 177 -13.42 23.32 11.71
CA GLU A 177 -13.74 24.69 11.30
C GLU A 177 -12.44 25.49 11.24
N PHE A 178 -12.06 25.90 10.03
CA PHE A 178 -10.84 26.67 9.79
C PHE A 178 -10.89 27.34 8.42
N ASN A 179 -10.42 28.58 8.31
CA ASN A 179 -10.52 29.37 7.11
C ASN A 179 -9.28 29.35 6.19
N ASN A 180 -8.20 28.67 6.62
CA ASN A 180 -6.97 28.58 5.87
C ASN A 180 -6.50 27.11 5.79
N ASN A 181 -5.81 26.73 4.70
CA ASN A 181 -5.26 25.37 4.49
C ASN A 181 -3.96 25.46 3.66
N LYS A 182 -3.15 26.50 3.89
CA LYS A 182 -1.93 26.77 3.14
C LYS A 182 -0.64 26.38 3.89
N ASP A 183 -0.74 26.10 5.19
CA ASP A 183 0.39 25.64 5.99
C ASP A 183 0.56 24.11 5.84
N ASP A 184 1.78 23.64 5.80
CA ASP A 184 2.12 22.21 5.77
C ASP A 184 1.62 21.41 6.99
N LYS A 185 1.26 22.12 8.08
CA LYS A 185 0.56 21.54 9.23
C LYS A 185 -0.90 21.21 8.95
N ASP A 186 -1.44 21.76 7.87
CA ASP A 186 -2.83 21.55 7.46
C ASP A 186 -3.03 20.30 6.61
N VAL A 187 -1.95 19.59 6.27
CA VAL A 187 -2.04 18.36 5.49
C VAL A 187 -2.96 17.33 6.17
N GLY A 188 -3.88 16.77 5.40
CA GLY A 188 -4.79 15.75 5.89
C GLY A 188 -6.08 16.25 6.54
N PHE A 189 -6.24 17.56 6.69
CA PHE A 189 -7.49 18.15 7.21
C PHE A 189 -8.44 18.54 6.09
N VAL A 190 -9.73 18.35 6.37
CA VAL A 190 -10.85 18.93 5.65
C VAL A 190 -11.34 20.11 6.48
N SER A 191 -11.00 21.31 6.06
CA SER A 191 -11.31 22.55 6.75
C SER A 191 -12.53 23.20 6.11
N LEU A 192 -13.49 23.57 6.96
CA LEU A 192 -14.73 24.24 6.55
C LEU A 192 -14.73 25.65 7.08
N SER A 193 -15.21 26.58 6.27
CA SER A 193 -15.39 27.99 6.67
C SER A 193 -16.62 28.57 6.04
N VAL A 194 -17.14 29.62 6.67
CA VAL A 194 -18.28 30.40 6.15
C VAL A 194 -17.74 31.58 5.33
N SER A 195 -18.33 31.81 4.17
CA SER A 195 -18.07 32.98 3.32
C SER A 195 -19.41 33.52 2.81
N GLY A 196 -19.94 34.54 3.47
CA GLY A 196 -21.31 35.03 3.18
C GLY A 196 -22.36 33.95 3.40
N SER A 197 -23.15 33.65 2.36
CA SER A 197 -24.15 32.57 2.35
C SER A 197 -23.58 31.21 1.97
N SER A 198 -22.27 31.11 1.74
CA SER A 198 -21.64 29.88 1.23
C SER A 198 -20.78 29.19 2.29
N VAL A 199 -20.77 27.86 2.24
CA VAL A 199 -19.79 27.02 2.91
C VAL A 199 -18.62 26.76 1.98
N VAL A 200 -17.43 27.13 2.37
CA VAL A 200 -16.20 26.84 1.63
C VAL A 200 -15.47 25.69 2.31
N ILE A 201 -15.20 24.65 1.53
CA ILE A 201 -14.53 23.44 1.96
C ILE A 201 -13.15 23.41 1.34
N ARG A 202 -12.12 23.26 2.14
CA ARG A 202 -10.72 23.22 1.71
C ARG A 202 -10.00 22.02 2.29
N SER A 203 -9.13 21.40 1.49
CA SER A 203 -8.30 20.29 1.95
C SER A 203 -6.90 20.37 1.35
N CYS A 204 -5.87 20.10 2.16
CA CYS A 204 -4.53 19.88 1.67
C CYS A 204 -4.29 18.35 1.60
N ILE A 205 -4.10 17.85 0.37
CA ILE A 205 -3.97 16.40 0.10
C ILE A 205 -2.53 15.90 0.21
N SER A 206 -1.55 16.80 0.04
CA SER A 206 -0.11 16.49 0.20
C SER A 206 0.68 17.78 0.40
N LYS A 207 1.87 17.64 0.94
CA LYS A 207 2.82 18.77 1.04
C LYS A 207 3.50 19.04 -0.31
N PRO A 208 3.86 20.28 -0.60
CA PRO A 208 3.59 21.47 0.23
C PRO A 208 2.15 21.98 0.05
N CYS A 209 1.50 22.44 1.13
CA CYS A 209 0.11 22.90 1.11
C CYS A 209 -0.08 24.28 0.48
N TYR A 210 0.95 25.06 0.28
CA TYR A 210 0.86 26.34 -0.47
C TYR A 210 0.68 26.13 -1.98
N ASP A 211 1.08 24.96 -2.51
CA ASP A 211 0.88 24.59 -3.91
C ASP A 211 -0.59 24.28 -4.18
N GLU A 212 -1.16 24.91 -5.19
CA GLU A 212 -2.56 24.74 -5.60
C GLU A 212 -2.87 23.31 -6.07
N MET A 213 -1.90 22.64 -6.69
CA MET A 213 -2.05 21.25 -7.14
C MET A 213 -2.23 20.27 -5.98
N ASN A 214 -1.79 20.66 -4.78
CA ASN A 214 -1.89 19.86 -3.56
C ASN A 214 -3.12 20.22 -2.71
N ARG A 215 -4.02 21.08 -3.23
CA ARG A 215 -5.21 21.51 -2.52
C ARG A 215 -6.48 21.18 -3.30
N LEU A 216 -7.56 20.96 -2.55
CA LEU A 216 -8.92 20.91 -3.06
C LEU A 216 -9.70 22.05 -2.43
N GLN A 217 -10.54 22.69 -3.22
CA GLN A 217 -11.47 23.72 -2.73
C GLN A 217 -12.79 23.62 -3.46
N ASP A 218 -13.87 23.54 -2.69
CA ASP A 218 -15.25 23.59 -3.17
C ASP A 218 -16.03 24.65 -2.38
N SER A 219 -17.10 25.17 -2.99
CA SER A 219 -18.00 26.12 -2.36
C SER A 219 -19.44 25.73 -2.61
N ILE A 220 -20.26 25.72 -1.56
CA ILE A 220 -21.68 25.38 -1.62
C ILE A 220 -22.48 26.59 -1.14
N GLU A 221 -23.27 27.17 -2.06
CA GLU A 221 -24.15 28.29 -1.74
C GLU A 221 -25.47 27.79 -1.11
N ILE A 222 -25.84 28.41 0.00
CA ILE A 222 -27.06 28.12 0.75
C ILE A 222 -28.08 29.24 0.44
N LYS A 223 -29.05 28.89 -0.40
CA LYS A 223 -30.18 29.78 -0.80
C LYS A 223 -31.42 29.37 -0.08
#